data_3f7f59be8e7c71c6a4ce1e1ba1442736
#
_entry.id   3f7f59be8e7c71c6a4ce1e1ba1442736
#
_cell.length_a   1.000
_cell.length_b   1.000
_cell.length_c   1.000
_cell.angle_alpha   90.00
_cell.angle_beta   90.00
_cell.angle_gamma   90.00
#
_symmetry.space_group_name_H-M   'P 1'
#
loop_
_entity.id
_entity.type
_entity.pdbx_description
1 polymer ?
#
loop_
_entity_poly.entity_id
_entity_poly.type
_entity_poly.pdbx_seq_one_letter_code
_entity_poly.pdbx_strand_id
1 'polypeptide(L)'
;KLFLDKVLCEDVFRAGKPMLGICIGVQVIFEHSEENAATCLGLLPGFVKRFPAESGLKIPQIGWNRVRQLKPHPIFRGVPDNAEFYFVNSYHPVPADPTTVYAATDYGIEFASVVGRGNLVATQFHLEKSGRVGLRMLDNFCRWNGSC
;
A
#
# COMPACT_ATOMS: atom_id res chain seq x y z
N LYS A 1 21.58 1.43 -3.21
CA LYS A 1 20.75 0.85 -2.15
C LYS A 1 20.92 1.63 -0.83
N LEU A 2 22.13 1.71 -0.26
CA LEU A 2 22.40 2.40 1.02
C LEU A 2 21.93 3.85 1.06
N PHE A 3 22.11 4.60 -0.04
CA PHE A 3 21.68 5.99 -0.12
C PHE A 3 20.15 6.11 -0.05
N LEU A 4 19.43 5.28 -0.81
CA LEU A 4 17.96 5.30 -0.83
C LEU A 4 17.39 4.84 0.53
N ASP A 5 17.99 3.82 1.14
CA ASP A 5 17.59 3.35 2.48
C ASP A 5 17.72 4.49 3.50
N LYS A 6 18.83 5.24 3.47
CA LYS A 6 19.03 6.38 4.36
C LYS A 6 17.98 7.47 4.14
N VAL A 7 17.78 7.90 2.90
CA VAL A 7 16.81 8.96 2.58
C VAL A 7 15.40 8.57 3.00
N LEU A 8 14.93 7.39 2.61
CA LEU A 8 13.56 6.97 2.91
C LEU A 8 13.34 6.65 4.39
N CYS A 9 14.29 5.95 5.02
CA CYS A 9 14.10 5.52 6.41
C CYS A 9 14.43 6.63 7.42
N GLU A 10 15.50 7.37 7.22
CA GLU A 10 15.97 8.36 8.20
C GLU A 10 15.46 9.76 7.89
N ASP A 11 15.70 10.24 6.67
CA ASP A 11 15.44 11.65 6.32
C ASP A 11 13.95 11.93 6.04
N VAL A 12 13.15 10.88 5.80
CA VAL A 12 11.70 10.99 5.58
C VAL A 12 10.92 10.34 6.71
N PHE A 13 10.97 9.01 6.83
CA PHE A 13 10.12 8.28 7.77
C PHE A 13 10.42 8.64 9.23
N ARG A 14 11.66 8.46 9.69
CA ARG A 14 12.05 8.81 11.08
C ARG A 14 11.99 10.30 11.37
N ALA A 15 12.15 11.14 10.37
CA ALA A 15 11.98 12.58 10.50
C ALA A 15 10.52 13.04 10.59
N GLY A 16 9.55 12.12 10.48
CA GLY A 16 8.13 12.42 10.59
C GLY A 16 7.51 13.11 9.38
N LYS A 17 8.21 13.15 8.25
CA LYS A 17 7.66 13.72 7.02
C LYS A 17 6.64 12.76 6.39
N PRO A 18 5.52 13.28 5.84
CA PRO A 18 4.56 12.43 5.14
C PRO A 18 5.24 11.61 4.04
N MET A 19 4.97 10.32 4.03
CA MET A 19 5.53 9.37 3.06
C MET A 19 4.41 8.56 2.42
N LEU A 20 4.40 8.52 1.10
CA LEU A 20 3.44 7.75 0.30
C LEU A 20 4.16 6.68 -0.52
N GLY A 21 3.73 5.42 -0.37
CA GLY A 21 4.13 4.33 -1.26
C GLY A 21 3.01 4.00 -2.25
N ILE A 22 3.35 3.77 -3.52
CA ILE A 22 2.39 3.36 -4.55
C ILE A 22 2.92 2.11 -5.24
N CYS A 23 2.09 1.07 -5.35
CA CYS A 23 2.38 -0.20 -6.00
C CYS A 23 3.65 -0.85 -5.45
N ILE A 24 4.78 -0.81 -6.15
CA ILE A 24 6.06 -1.30 -5.64
C ILE A 24 6.44 -0.61 -4.32
N GLY A 25 5.99 0.62 -4.12
CA GLY A 25 6.20 1.38 -2.89
C GLY A 25 5.56 0.74 -1.67
N VAL A 26 4.41 0.08 -1.80
CA VAL A 26 3.80 -0.67 -0.69
C VAL A 26 4.58 -1.96 -0.39
N GLN A 27 5.26 -2.51 -1.35
CA GLN A 27 5.99 -3.76 -1.20
C GLN A 27 7.36 -3.55 -0.55
N VAL A 28 8.07 -2.50 -0.94
CA VAL A 28 9.43 -2.24 -0.43
C VAL A 28 9.49 -1.78 1.02
N ILE A 29 8.39 -1.35 1.62
CA ILE A 29 8.35 -0.90 3.02
C ILE A 29 8.30 -2.03 4.05
N PHE A 30 7.98 -3.26 3.64
CA PHE A 30 8.00 -4.45 4.51
C PHE A 30 9.43 -4.97 4.73
N GLU A 31 9.57 -6.09 5.44
CA GLU A 31 10.88 -6.65 5.78
C GLU A 31 11.52 -7.39 4.61
N HIS A 32 10.72 -8.18 3.87
CA HIS A 32 11.19 -8.95 2.71
C HIS A 32 10.05 -9.24 1.73
N SER A 33 10.42 -9.67 0.53
CA SER A 33 9.50 -10.05 -0.52
C SER A 33 9.87 -11.39 -1.12
N GLU A 34 8.86 -12.21 -1.44
CA GLU A 34 9.06 -13.43 -2.25
C GLU A 34 9.53 -13.09 -3.67
N GLU A 35 9.25 -11.87 -4.15
CA GLU A 35 9.76 -11.42 -5.43
C GLU A 35 11.28 -11.28 -5.38
N ASN A 36 11.97 -12.16 -6.12
CA ASN A 36 13.42 -12.26 -6.16
C ASN A 36 14.08 -12.47 -4.78
N ALA A 37 13.35 -13.02 -3.79
CA ALA A 37 13.83 -13.20 -2.43
C ALA A 37 14.49 -11.92 -1.86
N ALA A 38 13.86 -10.77 -2.10
CA ALA A 38 14.44 -9.47 -1.79
C ALA A 38 14.28 -9.10 -0.32
N THR A 39 15.37 -8.58 0.28
CA THR A 39 15.32 -7.85 1.55
C THR A 39 14.89 -6.41 1.26
N CYS A 40 13.89 -5.93 2.01
CA CYS A 40 13.28 -4.62 1.81
C CYS A 40 13.65 -3.64 2.93
N LEU A 41 12.88 -2.54 3.10
CA LEU A 41 13.24 -1.46 4.02
C LEU A 41 12.94 -1.76 5.49
N GLY A 42 11.99 -2.67 5.77
CA GLY A 42 11.63 -3.06 7.14
C GLY A 42 10.96 -1.94 7.96
N LEU A 43 10.25 -1.02 7.32
CA LEU A 43 9.52 0.04 8.02
C LEU A 43 8.24 -0.47 8.67
N LEU A 44 7.64 -1.52 8.10
CA LEU A 44 6.49 -2.23 8.67
C LEU A 44 6.82 -3.71 8.84
N PRO A 45 6.37 -4.35 9.94
CA PRO A 45 6.57 -5.78 10.13
C PRO A 45 5.70 -6.58 9.16
N GLY A 46 6.26 -7.65 8.61
CA GLY A 46 5.60 -8.52 7.65
C GLY A 46 6.39 -8.68 6.37
N PHE A 47 5.76 -9.27 5.38
CA PHE A 47 6.40 -9.59 4.12
C PHE A 47 5.44 -9.44 2.94
N VAL A 48 5.97 -9.63 1.74
CA VAL A 48 5.22 -9.57 0.48
C VAL A 48 5.20 -10.97 -0.12
N LYS A 49 4.02 -11.44 -0.50
CA LYS A 49 3.78 -12.79 -0.98
C LYS A 49 3.12 -12.76 -2.36
N ARG A 50 3.40 -13.77 -3.17
CA ARG A 50 2.73 -13.96 -4.45
C ARG A 50 1.28 -14.45 -4.24
N PHE A 51 0.34 -14.02 -5.11
CA PHE A 51 -1.00 -14.59 -5.11
C PHE A 51 -0.95 -16.09 -5.36
N PRO A 52 -1.81 -16.90 -4.69
CA PRO A 52 -1.83 -18.35 -4.88
C PRO A 52 -2.23 -18.72 -6.31
N ALA A 53 -1.43 -19.57 -6.97
CA ALA A 53 -1.70 -20.03 -8.33
C ALA A 53 -3.00 -20.85 -8.41
N GLU A 54 -3.35 -21.52 -7.33
CA GLU A 54 -4.52 -22.40 -7.22
C GLU A 54 -5.84 -21.64 -7.16
N SER A 55 -5.82 -20.33 -7.03
CA SER A 55 -7.02 -19.48 -6.99
C SER A 55 -7.85 -19.54 -8.29
N GLY A 56 -7.27 -20.02 -9.38
CA GLY A 56 -7.89 -20.01 -10.71
C GLY A 56 -8.00 -18.59 -11.32
N LEU A 57 -7.51 -17.58 -10.63
CA LEU A 57 -7.53 -16.21 -11.08
C LEU A 57 -6.26 -15.88 -11.88
N LYS A 58 -6.39 -14.91 -12.79
CA LYS A 58 -5.27 -14.43 -13.58
C LYS A 58 -4.25 -13.70 -12.69
N ILE A 59 -2.98 -14.07 -12.80
CA ILE A 59 -1.86 -13.39 -12.14
C ILE A 59 -0.92 -12.89 -13.24
N PRO A 60 -0.61 -11.59 -13.26
CA PRO A 60 -1.00 -10.55 -12.30
C PRO A 60 -2.49 -10.21 -12.31
N GLN A 61 -3.00 -9.72 -11.17
CA GLN A 61 -4.25 -8.98 -11.13
C GLN A 61 -4.08 -7.71 -11.97
N ILE A 62 -4.92 -7.51 -12.99
CA ILE A 62 -4.91 -6.32 -13.83
C ILE A 62 -6.35 -5.85 -13.98
N GLY A 63 -6.62 -4.61 -13.59
CA GLY A 63 -7.92 -3.98 -13.74
C GLY A 63 -8.45 -3.31 -12.48
N TRP A 64 -9.72 -2.97 -12.53
CA TRP A 64 -10.42 -2.28 -11.45
C TRP A 64 -10.93 -3.26 -10.41
N ASN A 65 -10.71 -2.93 -9.14
CA ASN A 65 -11.19 -3.73 -8.02
C ASN A 65 -11.55 -2.82 -6.83
N ARG A 66 -12.43 -3.30 -5.97
CA ARG A 66 -12.97 -2.54 -4.85
C ARG A 66 -12.00 -2.52 -3.67
N VAL A 67 -11.96 -1.38 -3.01
CA VAL A 67 -11.15 -1.16 -1.81
C VAL A 67 -12.10 -0.86 -0.64
N ARG A 68 -12.14 -1.78 0.31
CA ARG A 68 -12.95 -1.66 1.53
C ARG A 68 -12.12 -1.01 2.62
N GLN A 69 -12.57 0.14 3.10
CA GLN A 69 -11.92 0.88 4.17
C GLN A 69 -12.17 0.18 5.52
N LEU A 70 -11.11 -0.13 6.27
CA LEU A 70 -11.18 -0.83 7.55
C LEU A 70 -11.13 0.12 8.74
N LYS A 71 -10.50 1.29 8.56
CA LYS A 71 -10.43 2.33 9.58
C LYS A 71 -10.28 3.72 8.94
N PRO A 72 -10.71 4.78 9.66
CA PRO A 72 -10.58 6.13 9.13
C PRO A 72 -9.11 6.54 9.00
N HIS A 73 -8.82 7.27 7.93
CA HIS A 73 -7.52 7.91 7.71
C HIS A 73 -7.72 9.16 6.86
N PRO A 74 -6.94 10.24 7.08
CA PRO A 74 -7.06 11.48 6.27
C PRO A 74 -6.98 11.26 4.77
N ILE A 75 -6.25 10.24 4.30
CA ILE A 75 -6.12 9.91 2.87
C ILE A 75 -7.46 9.51 2.24
N PHE A 76 -8.41 9.03 3.02
CA PHE A 76 -9.73 8.59 2.54
C PHE A 76 -10.79 9.69 2.54
N ARG A 77 -10.45 10.90 2.93
CA ARG A 77 -11.43 12.00 2.99
C ARG A 77 -12.11 12.22 1.64
N GLY A 78 -13.44 12.10 1.61
CA GLY A 78 -14.24 12.24 0.39
C GLY A 78 -14.09 11.09 -0.61
N VAL A 79 -13.52 9.96 -0.19
CA VAL A 79 -13.43 8.73 -0.97
C VAL A 79 -14.51 7.77 -0.46
N PRO A 80 -15.47 7.35 -1.30
CA PRO A 80 -16.50 6.39 -0.88
C PRO A 80 -15.87 5.04 -0.47
N ASP A 81 -16.45 4.39 0.54
CA ASP A 81 -16.10 3.01 0.84
C ASP A 81 -16.46 2.09 -0.35
N ASN A 82 -15.67 1.06 -0.58
CA ASN A 82 -15.80 0.17 -1.75
C ASN A 82 -15.66 0.87 -3.11
N ALA A 83 -15.03 2.03 -3.17
CA ALA A 83 -14.64 2.64 -4.44
C ALA A 83 -13.67 1.74 -5.20
N GLU A 84 -13.74 1.80 -6.53
CA GLU A 84 -12.89 1.00 -7.41
C GLU A 84 -11.59 1.74 -7.73
N PHE A 85 -10.48 1.01 -7.67
CA PHE A 85 -9.14 1.47 -8.00
C PHE A 85 -8.47 0.51 -8.98
N TYR A 86 -7.46 1.01 -9.69
CA TYR A 86 -6.76 0.23 -10.71
C TYR A 86 -5.56 -0.51 -10.11
N PHE A 87 -5.55 -1.83 -10.28
CA PHE A 87 -4.51 -2.75 -9.80
C PHE A 87 -3.71 -3.34 -10.96
N VAL A 88 -2.40 -3.47 -10.76
CA VAL A 88 -1.49 -4.27 -11.60
C VAL A 88 -0.47 -4.92 -10.66
N ASN A 89 -0.76 -6.11 -10.13
CA ASN A 89 0.14 -6.75 -9.16
C ASN A 89 0.05 -8.27 -9.17
N SER A 90 1.19 -8.93 -9.04
CA SER A 90 1.32 -10.39 -8.83
C SER A 90 1.58 -10.73 -7.37
N TYR A 91 2.02 -9.75 -6.58
CA TYR A 91 2.38 -9.88 -5.18
C TYR A 91 1.51 -8.94 -4.35
N HIS A 92 1.34 -9.26 -3.07
CA HIS A 92 0.55 -8.47 -2.14
C HIS A 92 1.19 -8.44 -0.75
N PRO A 93 0.93 -7.39 0.06
CA PRO A 93 1.41 -7.34 1.44
C PRO A 93 0.75 -8.39 2.33
N VAL A 94 1.54 -8.93 3.26
CA VAL A 94 1.09 -9.75 4.38
C VAL A 94 1.62 -9.09 5.66
N PRO A 95 0.92 -8.07 6.19
CA PRO A 95 1.34 -7.40 7.41
C PRO A 95 1.29 -8.35 8.61
N ALA A 96 2.35 -8.33 9.44
CA ALA A 96 2.37 -9.08 10.70
C ALA A 96 1.57 -8.36 11.80
N ASP A 97 1.41 -7.05 11.69
CA ASP A 97 0.65 -6.22 12.64
C ASP A 97 -0.67 -5.76 11.99
N PRO A 98 -1.84 -6.30 12.43
CA PRO A 98 -3.14 -5.91 11.87
C PRO A 98 -3.46 -4.42 12.00
N THR A 99 -2.87 -3.71 12.95
CA THR A 99 -3.10 -2.27 13.15
C THR A 99 -2.55 -1.43 12.01
N THR A 100 -1.65 -1.98 11.19
CA THR A 100 -1.08 -1.32 10.03
C THR A 100 -1.95 -1.44 8.77
N VAL A 101 -3.05 -2.21 8.81
CA VAL A 101 -3.94 -2.41 7.67
C VAL A 101 -5.06 -1.36 7.70
N TYR A 102 -5.09 -0.50 6.69
CA TYR A 102 -6.08 0.59 6.58
C TYR A 102 -7.22 0.25 5.63
N ALA A 103 -6.98 -0.55 4.61
CA ALA A 103 -8.00 -1.05 3.71
C ALA A 103 -7.62 -2.42 3.14
N ALA A 104 -8.63 -3.17 2.71
CA ALA A 104 -8.51 -4.50 2.16
C ALA A 104 -9.25 -4.63 0.83
N THR A 105 -8.80 -5.58 0.02
CA THR A 105 -9.37 -5.91 -1.29
C THR A 105 -9.44 -7.43 -1.43
N ASP A 106 -10.46 -7.92 -2.10
CA ASP A 106 -10.60 -9.34 -2.43
C ASP A 106 -10.12 -9.61 -3.86
N TYR A 107 -9.24 -10.57 -3.99
CA TYR A 107 -8.84 -11.15 -5.27
C TYR A 107 -8.63 -12.66 -5.13
N GLY A 108 -9.72 -13.40 -4.84
CA GLY A 108 -9.69 -14.81 -4.47
C GLY A 108 -9.19 -15.07 -3.06
N ILE A 109 -8.42 -14.16 -2.51
CA ILE A 109 -8.10 -14.01 -1.09
C ILE A 109 -8.28 -12.55 -0.71
N GLU A 110 -8.60 -12.29 0.55
CA GLU A 110 -8.57 -10.93 1.06
C GLU A 110 -7.11 -10.55 1.37
N PHE A 111 -6.66 -9.41 0.85
CA PHE A 111 -5.31 -8.89 1.10
C PHE A 111 -5.34 -7.41 1.49
N ALA A 112 -4.31 -6.98 2.20
CA ALA A 112 -4.14 -5.58 2.56
C ALA A 112 -3.82 -4.74 1.32
N SER A 113 -4.69 -3.80 0.96
CA SER A 113 -4.52 -2.94 -0.20
C SER A 113 -4.08 -1.52 0.14
N VAL A 114 -4.30 -1.09 1.40
CA VAL A 114 -3.72 0.14 1.97
C VAL A 114 -3.17 -0.18 3.34
N VAL A 115 -1.93 0.18 3.56
CA VAL A 115 -1.22 -0.02 4.84
C VAL A 115 -0.54 1.27 5.28
N GLY A 116 -0.21 1.36 6.56
CA GLY A 116 0.55 2.50 7.06
C GLY A 116 0.81 2.46 8.54
N ARG A 117 1.58 3.45 9.00
CA ARG A 117 1.87 3.72 10.40
C ARG A 117 2.38 5.15 10.53
N GLY A 118 1.78 5.93 11.44
CA GLY A 118 2.22 7.30 11.66
C GLY A 118 2.18 8.14 10.39
N ASN A 119 3.33 8.62 9.95
CA ASN A 119 3.51 9.47 8.76
C ASN A 119 3.65 8.69 7.43
N LEU A 120 3.52 7.37 7.48
CA LEU A 120 3.60 6.49 6.30
C LEU A 120 2.21 5.96 5.93
N VAL A 121 1.85 6.09 4.66
CA VAL A 121 0.72 5.41 4.05
C VAL A 121 1.14 4.86 2.69
N ALA A 122 0.66 3.68 2.33
CA ALA A 122 1.00 3.06 1.07
C ALA A 122 -0.17 2.27 0.49
N THR A 123 -0.28 2.29 -0.84
CA THR A 123 -1.36 1.64 -1.60
C THR A 123 -0.80 0.61 -2.57
N GLN A 124 -1.45 -0.54 -2.68
CA GLN A 124 -1.11 -1.53 -3.70
C GLN A 124 -1.58 -1.10 -5.09
N PHE A 125 -2.70 -0.42 -5.17
CA PHE A 125 -3.24 0.11 -6.42
C PHE A 125 -2.54 1.41 -6.83
N HIS A 126 -2.67 1.74 -8.12
CA HIS A 126 -2.11 2.95 -8.70
C HIS A 126 -3.08 4.11 -8.55
N LEU A 127 -2.77 5.08 -7.69
CA LEU A 127 -3.58 6.29 -7.49
C LEU A 127 -3.69 7.11 -8.78
N GLU A 128 -2.56 7.26 -9.49
CA GLU A 128 -2.46 8.02 -10.72
C GLU A 128 -3.26 7.41 -11.90
N LYS A 129 -3.62 6.12 -11.79
CA LYS A 129 -4.42 5.40 -12.79
C LYS A 129 -5.86 5.13 -12.34
N SER A 130 -6.24 5.61 -11.18
CA SER A 130 -7.54 5.30 -10.56
C SER A 130 -8.57 6.42 -10.70
N GLY A 131 -8.42 7.28 -11.70
CA GLY A 131 -9.41 8.31 -12.02
C GLY A 131 -9.63 9.31 -10.88
N ARG A 132 -10.88 9.74 -10.70
CA ARG A 132 -11.22 10.80 -9.71
C ARG A 132 -10.94 10.39 -8.28
N VAL A 133 -11.21 9.14 -7.90
CA VAL A 133 -10.96 8.67 -6.53
C VAL A 133 -9.48 8.58 -6.23
N GLY A 134 -8.66 8.16 -7.21
CA GLY A 134 -7.21 8.17 -7.08
C GLY A 134 -6.65 9.58 -6.93
N LEU A 135 -7.09 10.52 -7.75
CA LEU A 135 -6.68 11.93 -7.66
C LEU A 135 -7.13 12.56 -6.35
N ARG A 136 -8.31 12.19 -5.83
CA ARG A 136 -8.77 12.64 -4.51
C ARG A 136 -7.81 12.17 -3.41
N MET A 137 -7.38 10.92 -3.44
CA MET A 137 -6.43 10.41 -2.47
C MET A 137 -5.06 11.10 -2.58
N LEU A 138 -4.59 11.39 -3.77
CA LEU A 138 -3.35 12.17 -3.98
C LEU A 138 -3.46 13.59 -3.42
N ASP A 139 -4.58 14.29 -3.67
CA ASP A 139 -4.84 15.60 -3.09
C ASP A 139 -4.88 15.54 -1.55
N ASN A 140 -5.55 14.54 -1.00
CA ASN A 140 -5.57 14.31 0.44
C ASN A 140 -4.17 14.10 1.01
N PHE A 141 -3.32 13.33 0.34
CA PHE A 141 -1.93 13.15 0.74
C PHE A 141 -1.15 14.47 0.73
N CYS A 142 -1.30 15.28 -0.31
CA CYS A 142 -0.63 16.58 -0.41
C CYS A 142 -1.02 17.55 0.71
N ARG A 143 -2.22 17.38 1.29
CA ARG A 143 -2.72 18.20 2.42
C ARG A 143 -2.45 17.58 3.79
N TRP A 144 -2.01 16.34 3.83
CA TRP A 144 -1.78 15.61 5.06
C TRP A 144 -0.45 16.01 5.71
N ASN A 145 -0.47 16.23 7.01
CA ASN A 145 0.71 16.63 7.80
C ASN A 145 1.52 15.45 8.37
N GLY A 146 1.14 14.20 8.05
CA GLY A 146 1.80 13.00 8.56
C GLY A 146 1.28 12.51 9.91
N SER A 147 0.20 13.05 10.42
CA SER A 147 -0.46 12.60 11.67
C SER A 147 -1.89 12.14 11.41
N CYS A 148 -2.36 11.22 12.25
CA CYS A 148 -3.74 10.70 12.24
C CYS A 148 -4.47 11.09 13.52
#